data_f9366e8b63658839141cce296dcb9282
#
_entry.id   f9366e8b63658839141cce296dcb9282
#
_cell.length_a   1.000
_cell.length_b   1.000
_cell.length_c   1.000
_cell.angle_alpha   90.00
_cell.angle_beta   90.00
_cell.angle_gamma   90.00
#
_symmetry.space_group_name_H-M   'P 1'
#
loop_
_entity.id
_entity.type
_entity.pdbx_description
1 polymer ?
#
loop_
_entity_poly.entity_id
_entity_poly.type
_entity_poly.pdbx_seq_one_letter_code
_entity_poly.pdbx_strand_id
1 'polypeptide(L)'
;MRKYELMCILQPDLDENAFKGALERVQGWVGEAGGSVDKTEVWGRRKLAYAIRKQAEGQYVLLNVTLDPKATSALERNIRFLEPVLRHMLTIVS
;
A
#
# COMPACT_ATOMS: atom_id res chain seq x y z
N MET A 1 -19.33 -0.29 5.32
CA MET A 1 -17.87 -0.31 5.47
C MET A 1 -17.37 -1.70 5.79
N ARG A 2 -16.24 -2.05 5.25
CA ARG A 2 -15.59 -3.33 5.52
C ARG A 2 -14.16 -3.11 5.89
N LYS A 3 -13.57 -4.09 6.56
CA LYS A 3 -12.15 -4.04 6.96
C LYS A 3 -11.30 -4.81 5.98
N TYR A 4 -10.20 -4.20 5.60
CA TYR A 4 -9.25 -4.78 4.64
C TYR A 4 -7.83 -4.69 5.18
N GLU A 5 -7.01 -5.61 4.68
CA GLU A 5 -5.56 -5.50 4.83
C GLU A 5 -5.00 -5.10 3.46
N LEU A 6 -4.26 -4.00 3.44
CA LEU A 6 -3.59 -3.52 2.24
C LEU A 6 -2.10 -3.70 2.41
N MET A 7 -1.52 -4.66 1.71
CA MET A 7 -0.08 -4.85 1.69
C MET A 7 0.50 -4.09 0.51
N CYS A 8 1.43 -3.18 0.80
CA CYS A 8 2.16 -2.47 -0.24
C CYS A 8 3.62 -2.89 -0.20
N ILE A 9 4.18 -3.18 -1.37
CA ILE A 9 5.61 -3.48 -1.53
C ILE A 9 6.19 -2.32 -2.31
N LEU A 10 7.07 -1.55 -1.67
CA LEU A 10 7.69 -0.37 -2.26
C LEU A 10 9.11 -0.68 -2.70
N GLN A 11 9.67 0.15 -3.59
CA GLN A 11 11.03 0.01 -4.05
C GLN A 11 12.00 0.05 -2.87
N PRO A 12 13.06 -0.78 -2.89
CA PRO A 12 13.93 -0.91 -1.72
C PRO A 12 14.83 0.31 -1.49
N ASP A 13 15.10 1.10 -2.52
CA ASP A 13 16.07 2.19 -2.46
C ASP A 13 15.46 3.56 -2.22
N LEU A 14 14.20 3.61 -1.78
CA LEU A 14 13.56 4.89 -1.47
C LEU A 14 14.21 5.51 -0.23
N ASP A 15 14.49 6.81 -0.30
CA ASP A 15 14.88 7.53 0.90
C ASP A 15 13.67 7.70 1.81
N GLU A 16 13.91 8.14 3.04
CA GLU A 16 12.86 8.27 4.04
C GLU A 16 11.73 9.20 3.60
N ASN A 17 12.07 10.31 2.96
CA ASN A 17 11.07 11.29 2.52
C ASN A 17 10.18 10.71 1.41
N ALA A 18 10.79 10.02 0.46
CA ALA A 18 10.04 9.40 -0.63
C ALA A 18 9.14 8.27 -0.11
N PHE A 19 9.63 7.50 0.86
CA PHE A 19 8.86 6.44 1.49
C PHE A 19 7.64 7.02 2.22
N LYS A 20 7.85 8.02 3.06
CA LYS A 20 6.76 8.69 3.77
C LYS A 20 5.76 9.31 2.81
N GLY A 21 6.25 9.97 1.77
CA GLY A 21 5.39 10.60 0.78
C GLY A 21 4.46 9.61 0.10
N ALA A 22 4.98 8.43 -0.24
CA ALA A 22 4.17 7.38 -0.86
C ALA A 22 3.08 6.89 0.09
N LEU A 23 3.44 6.64 1.36
CA LEU A 23 2.46 6.21 2.36
C LEU A 23 1.40 7.26 2.60
N GLU A 24 1.77 8.53 2.70
CA GLU A 24 0.83 9.61 2.90
C GLU A 24 -0.17 9.70 1.75
N ARG A 25 0.28 9.46 0.53
CA ARG A 25 -0.63 9.47 -0.63
C ARG A 25 -1.65 8.35 -0.54
N VAL A 26 -1.21 7.14 -0.19
CA VAL A 26 -2.12 6.01 -0.01
C VAL A 26 -3.12 6.29 1.09
N GLN A 27 -2.65 6.79 2.24
CA GLN A 27 -3.51 7.14 3.36
C GLN A 27 -4.51 8.24 2.99
N GLY A 28 -4.06 9.22 2.22
CA GLY A 28 -4.91 10.30 1.72
C GLY A 28 -6.04 9.79 0.85
N TRP A 29 -5.73 8.86 -0.05
CA TRP A 29 -6.76 8.27 -0.93
C TRP A 29 -7.81 7.49 -0.14
N VAL A 30 -7.38 6.77 0.89
CA VAL A 30 -8.32 6.06 1.78
C VAL A 30 -9.25 7.07 2.47
N GLY A 31 -8.68 8.15 2.99
CA GLY A 31 -9.46 9.20 3.63
C GLY A 31 -10.43 9.90 2.68
N GLU A 32 -9.98 10.22 1.47
CA GLU A 32 -10.82 10.85 0.44
C GLU A 32 -12.00 9.96 0.04
N ALA A 33 -11.82 8.66 0.10
CA ALA A 33 -12.88 7.71 -0.19
C ALA A 33 -13.86 7.50 0.96
N GLY A 34 -13.70 8.26 2.04
CA GLY A 34 -14.57 8.14 3.21
C GLY A 34 -14.17 7.04 4.16
N GLY A 35 -13.00 6.45 3.96
CA GLY A 35 -12.49 5.40 4.81
C GLY A 35 -11.50 5.90 5.85
N SER A 36 -10.88 4.97 6.56
CA SER A 36 -9.87 5.30 7.55
C SER A 36 -8.74 4.27 7.51
N VAL A 37 -7.54 4.74 7.83
CA VAL A 37 -6.39 3.86 8.04
C VAL A 37 -6.32 3.61 9.54
N ASP A 38 -6.62 2.38 9.95
CA ASP A 38 -6.75 2.05 11.37
C ASP A 38 -5.41 1.69 11.99
N LYS A 39 -4.49 1.15 11.20
CA LYS A 39 -3.17 0.76 11.67
C LYS A 39 -2.20 0.70 10.49
N THR A 40 -0.97 1.08 10.72
CA THR A 40 0.11 0.98 9.72
C THR A 40 1.28 0.24 10.36
N GLU A 41 1.71 -0.86 9.72
CA GLU A 41 2.86 -1.65 10.17
C GLU A 41 3.93 -1.64 9.08
N VAL A 42 5.10 -1.14 9.40
CA VAL A 42 6.24 -1.18 8.50
C VAL A 42 7.03 -2.44 8.78
N TRP A 43 7.02 -3.37 7.84
CA TRP A 43 7.69 -4.66 8.02
C TRP A 43 9.16 -4.60 7.60
N GLY A 44 9.55 -3.58 6.83
CA GLY A 44 10.91 -3.40 6.40
C GLY A 44 11.24 -4.13 5.11
N ARG A 45 12.53 -4.20 4.82
CA ARG A 45 13.04 -4.77 3.57
C ARG A 45 13.01 -6.30 3.62
N ARG A 46 12.48 -6.91 2.57
CA ARG A 46 12.41 -8.37 2.43
C ARG A 46 12.68 -8.78 1.00
N LYS A 47 13.15 -10.01 0.82
CA LYS A 47 13.34 -10.58 -0.50
C LYS A 47 11.99 -10.90 -1.12
N LEU A 48 11.89 -10.64 -2.42
CA LEU A 48 10.73 -11.02 -3.21
C LEU A 48 10.89 -12.45 -3.71
N ALA A 49 9.77 -13.16 -3.86
CA ALA A 49 9.78 -14.52 -4.41
C ALA A 49 10.31 -14.54 -5.85
N TYR A 50 10.09 -13.43 -6.57
CA TYR A 50 10.62 -13.21 -7.92
C TYR A 50 10.82 -11.71 -8.10
N ALA A 51 11.70 -11.34 -9.02
CA ALA A 51 12.00 -9.93 -9.26
C ALA A 51 10.79 -9.20 -9.84
N ILE A 52 10.52 -7.99 -9.35
CA ILE A 52 9.50 -7.10 -9.88
C ILE A 52 10.21 -5.83 -10.32
N ARG A 53 10.05 -5.42 -11.60
CA ARG A 53 10.76 -4.28 -12.18
C ARG A 53 12.27 -4.35 -11.90
N LYS A 54 12.83 -5.56 -12.04
CA LYS A 54 14.25 -5.83 -11.81
C LYS A 54 14.70 -5.65 -10.35
N GLN A 55 13.75 -5.53 -9.41
CA GLN A 55 14.07 -5.45 -7.99
C GLN A 55 13.88 -6.82 -7.36
N ALA A 56 14.90 -7.30 -6.67
CA ALA A 56 14.87 -8.58 -5.97
C ALA A 56 14.35 -8.45 -4.54
N GLU A 57 14.27 -7.23 -4.04
CA GLU A 57 13.82 -6.91 -2.69
C GLU A 57 12.79 -5.79 -2.74
N GLY A 58 12.05 -5.63 -1.66
CA GLY A 58 11.12 -4.54 -1.51
C GLY A 58 10.89 -4.21 -0.05
N GLN A 59 10.32 -3.04 0.20
CA GLN A 59 9.93 -2.61 1.53
C GLN A 59 8.46 -2.93 1.72
N TYR A 60 8.15 -3.75 2.70
CA TYR A 60 6.78 -4.20 2.98
C TYR A 60 6.12 -3.31 4.01
N VAL A 61 4.92 -2.86 3.70
CA VAL A 61 4.09 -2.08 4.63
C VAL A 61 2.69 -2.65 4.60
N LEU A 62 2.16 -2.95 5.78
CA LEU A 62 0.79 -3.44 5.93
C LEU A 62 -0.07 -2.33 6.54
N LEU A 63 -1.15 -1.99 5.84
CA LEU A 63 -2.13 -1.02 6.34
C LEU A 63 -3.45 -1.75 6.59
N ASN A 64 -3.98 -1.58 7.80
CA ASN A 64 -5.33 -2.04 8.11
C ASN A 64 -6.26 -0.87 7.86
N VAL A 65 -7.19 -1.04 6.94
CA VAL A 65 -8.07 0.05 6.52
C VAL A 65 -9.53 -0.36 6.63
N THR A 66 -10.38 0.63 6.87
CA THR A 66 -11.83 0.47 6.83
C THR A 66 -12.32 1.28 5.63
N LEU A 67 -13.09 0.67 4.76
CA LEU A 67 -13.39 1.26 3.47
C LEU A 67 -14.71 0.71 2.92
N ASP A 68 -15.44 1.54 2.18
CA ASP A 68 -16.61 1.10 1.45
C ASP A 68 -16.15 0.16 0.31
N PRO A 69 -16.76 -1.02 0.17
CA PRO A 69 -16.40 -1.93 -0.93
C PRO A 69 -16.43 -1.26 -2.31
N LYS A 70 -17.31 -0.29 -2.51
CA LYS A 70 -17.41 0.44 -3.78
C LYS A 70 -16.20 1.31 -4.08
N ALA A 71 -15.43 1.66 -3.06
CA ALA A 71 -14.27 2.53 -3.23
C ALA A 71 -12.98 1.76 -3.51
N THR A 72 -12.99 0.44 -3.42
CA THR A 72 -11.77 -0.37 -3.54
C THR A 72 -11.14 -0.27 -4.93
N SER A 73 -11.95 -0.30 -5.98
CA SER A 73 -11.43 -0.25 -7.36
C SER A 73 -10.66 1.03 -7.64
N ALA A 74 -11.19 2.18 -7.21
CA ALA A 74 -10.54 3.45 -7.42
C ALA A 74 -9.24 3.55 -6.62
N LEU A 75 -9.27 3.06 -5.38
CA LEU A 75 -8.08 3.05 -4.53
C LEU A 75 -6.98 2.20 -5.16
N GLU A 76 -7.29 0.99 -5.60
CA GLU A 76 -6.30 0.10 -6.21
C GLU A 76 -5.76 0.67 -7.51
N ARG A 77 -6.58 1.35 -8.29
CA ARG A 77 -6.14 2.01 -9.51
C ARG A 77 -5.10 3.07 -9.19
N ASN A 78 -5.38 3.91 -8.18
CA ASN A 78 -4.47 4.97 -7.78
C ASN A 78 -3.14 4.40 -7.29
N ILE A 79 -3.19 3.32 -6.49
CA ILE A 79 -1.98 2.69 -5.98
C ILE A 79 -1.17 2.08 -7.12
N ARG A 80 -1.84 1.48 -8.10
CA ARG A 80 -1.17 0.85 -9.24
C ARG A 80 -0.29 1.84 -10.01
N PHE A 81 -0.73 3.10 -10.09
CA PHE A 81 0.01 4.14 -10.79
C PHE A 81 0.96 4.92 -9.89
N LEU A 82 1.05 4.58 -8.62
CA LEU A 82 1.99 5.22 -7.71
C LEU A 82 3.36 4.57 -7.93
N GLU A 83 4.27 5.33 -8.55
CA GLU A 83 5.54 4.81 -9.03
C GLU A 83 6.40 4.08 -7.99
N PRO A 84 6.54 4.56 -6.75
CA PRO A 84 7.33 3.85 -5.75
C PRO A 84 6.78 2.49 -5.34
N VAL A 85 5.52 2.20 -5.63
CA VAL A 85 4.89 0.92 -5.26
C VAL A 85 5.13 -0.10 -6.37
N LEU A 86 5.85 -1.17 -6.02
CA LEU A 86 6.11 -2.27 -6.94
C LEU A 86 4.88 -3.15 -7.11
N ARG A 87 4.20 -3.41 -6.01
CA ARG A 87 3.03 -4.29 -6.00
C ARG A 87 2.17 -3.98 -4.78
N HIS A 88 0.88 -4.22 -4.90
CA HIS A 88 -0.03 -4.13 -3.76
C HIS A 88 -0.99 -5.31 -3.77
N MET A 89 -1.51 -5.65 -2.58
CA MET A 89 -2.55 -6.66 -2.43
C MET A 89 -3.58 -6.15 -1.43
N LEU A 90 -4.84 -6.17 -1.82
CA LEU A 90 -5.94 -5.77 -0.95
C LEU A 90 -6.76 -7.01 -0.61
N THR A 91 -6.81 -7.35 0.67
CA THR A 91 -7.49 -8.56 1.15
C THR A 91 -8.58 -8.16 2.13
N ILE A 92 -9.76 -8.71 1.94
CA ILE A 92 -10.86 -8.47 2.86
C ILE A 92 -10.64 -9.29 4.14
N VAL A 93 -10.86 -8.64 5.29
CA VAL A 93 -10.69 -9.27 6.60
C VAL A 93 -12.04 -9.61 7.22
N SER A 94 -13.03 -8.75 7.02
CA SER A 94 -14.36 -8.99 7.58
C SER A 94 -15.46 -8.25 6.81
#